data_252e816e49e5e632cf3a1fa79fcea3bc
#
_entry.id   252e816e49e5e632cf3a1fa79fcea3bc
#
_cell.length_a   1.000
_cell.length_b   1.000
_cell.length_c   1.000
_cell.angle_alpha   90.00
_cell.angle_beta   90.00
_cell.angle_gamma   90.00
#
_symmetry.space_group_name_H-M   'P 1'
#
loop_
_entity.id
_entity.type
_entity.pdbx_description
1 polymer ?
#
loop_
_entity_poly.entity_id
_entity_poly.type
_entity_poly.pdbx_seq_one_letter_code
_entity_poly.pdbx_strand_id
1 'polypeptide(L)'
;MAVNQKIRVRLKSYDHTLIDAAAEKIVTVAKANGSEVSGPIPLPTEREIVTILRAVHKYKDAREQFEMRTHKRLIDIIKPNQKTIDALMNVELPAGVEIEVKL
;
A
#
# COMPACT_ATOMS: atom_id res chain seq x y z
N MET A 1 -8.40 -8.96 28.53
CA MET A 1 -7.87 -8.76 28.13
C MET A 1 -7.54 -7.94 27.34
N ALA A 2 -7.32 -7.35 26.86
CA ALA A 2 -7.02 -6.67 26.31
C ALA A 2 -6.58 -6.02 25.64
N VAL A 3 -6.62 -5.78 25.43
CA VAL A 3 -6.18 -5.28 25.19
C VAL A 3 -5.81 -4.38 24.21
N ASN A 4 -4.96 -3.79 24.06
CA ASN A 4 -4.38 -2.85 23.15
C ASN A 4 -3.91 -3.50 21.88
N GLN A 5 -4.81 -4.23 21.29
CA GLN A 5 -4.52 -4.81 19.99
C GLN A 5 -4.45 -3.71 18.96
N LYS A 6 -3.59 -3.92 18.02
CA LYS A 6 -3.32 -2.97 16.98
C LYS A 6 -3.10 -3.73 15.68
N ILE A 7 -3.81 -3.35 14.66
CA ILE A 7 -3.61 -3.93 13.34
C ILE A 7 -2.79 -2.95 12.53
N ARG A 8 -1.69 -3.43 12.00
CA ARG A 8 -0.84 -2.65 11.13
C ARG A 8 -1.06 -3.08 9.69
N VAL A 9 -1.51 -2.15 8.89
CA VAL A 9 -1.78 -2.38 7.47
C VAL A 9 -0.73 -1.68 6.66
N ARG A 10 -0.04 -2.43 5.81
CA ARG A 10 0.93 -1.89 4.89
C ARG A 10 0.38 -1.99 3.48
N LEU A 11 0.48 -0.90 2.76
CA LEU A 11 0.08 -0.85 1.36
C LEU A 11 1.30 -0.56 0.51
N LYS A 12 1.38 -1.22 -0.63
CA LYS A 12 2.44 -1.00 -1.62
C LYS A 12 1.83 -0.88 -2.99
N SER A 13 2.30 0.06 -3.76
CA SER A 13 1.89 0.22 -5.14
C SER A 13 2.93 1.00 -5.92
N TYR A 14 2.98 0.77 -7.21
CA TYR A 14 3.79 1.58 -8.11
C TYR A 14 3.11 2.90 -8.47
N ASP A 15 1.83 3.02 -8.20
CA ASP A 15 1.05 4.20 -8.54
C ASP A 15 0.59 4.90 -7.27
N HIS A 16 1.02 6.14 -7.09
CA HIS A 16 0.68 6.89 -5.88
C HIS A 16 -0.81 7.19 -5.78
N THR A 17 -1.48 7.36 -6.90
CA THR A 17 -2.93 7.63 -6.91
C THR A 17 -3.71 6.43 -6.41
N LEU A 18 -3.33 5.22 -6.85
CA LEU A 18 -3.98 3.99 -6.43
C LEU A 18 -3.76 3.72 -4.95
N ILE A 19 -2.53 3.92 -4.47
CA ILE A 19 -2.22 3.64 -3.07
C ILE A 19 -2.93 4.62 -2.14
N ASP A 20 -3.04 5.87 -2.54
CA ASP A 20 -3.75 6.87 -1.74
C ASP A 20 -5.25 6.57 -1.69
N ALA A 21 -5.83 6.17 -2.81
CA ALA A 21 -7.23 5.77 -2.86
C ALA A 21 -7.48 4.55 -1.97
N ALA A 22 -6.59 3.57 -2.03
CA ALA A 22 -6.71 2.38 -1.20
C ALA A 22 -6.59 2.72 0.30
N ALA A 23 -5.64 3.57 0.65
CA ALA A 23 -5.44 4.00 2.03
C ALA A 23 -6.69 4.70 2.57
N GLU A 24 -7.26 5.60 1.79
CA GLU A 24 -8.47 6.31 2.16
C GLU A 24 -9.65 5.36 2.38
N LYS A 25 -9.77 4.37 1.50
CA LYS A 25 -10.83 3.37 1.61
C LYS A 25 -10.70 2.55 2.90
N ILE A 26 -9.49 2.13 3.25
CA ILE A 26 -9.24 1.38 4.47
C ILE A 26 -9.55 2.22 5.70
N VAL A 27 -9.12 3.47 5.71
CA VAL A 27 -9.40 4.39 6.82
C VAL A 27 -10.90 4.57 6.99
N THR A 28 -11.62 4.77 5.90
CA THR A 28 -13.07 4.95 5.94
C THR A 28 -13.76 3.71 6.50
N VAL A 29 -13.36 2.53 6.05
CA VAL A 29 -13.93 1.27 6.53
C VAL A 29 -13.67 1.09 8.02
N ALA A 30 -12.46 1.35 8.48
CA ALA A 30 -12.11 1.18 9.88
C ALA A 30 -12.91 2.14 10.77
N LYS A 31 -13.02 3.38 10.37
CA LYS A 31 -13.79 4.38 11.12
C LYS A 31 -15.27 4.06 11.14
N ALA A 32 -15.81 3.57 10.04
CA ALA A 32 -17.21 3.19 9.96
C ALA A 32 -17.54 2.06 10.90
N ASN A 33 -16.58 1.24 11.27
CA ASN A 33 -16.77 0.12 12.19
C ASN A 33 -16.35 0.46 13.63
N GLY A 34 -16.13 1.73 13.91
CA GLY A 34 -15.90 2.20 15.26
C GLY A 34 -14.46 2.10 15.77
N SER A 35 -13.52 1.76 14.93
CA SER A 35 -12.11 1.69 15.33
C SER A 35 -11.42 3.03 15.16
N GLU A 36 -10.42 3.26 15.99
CA GLU A 36 -9.56 4.43 15.84
C GLU A 36 -8.47 4.12 14.82
N VAL A 37 -8.16 5.10 14.01
CA VAL A 37 -7.16 4.97 12.99
C VAL A 37 -6.09 6.04 13.16
N SER A 38 -4.84 5.61 13.25
CA SER A 38 -3.72 6.50 13.10
C SER A 38 -3.52 6.62 11.58
N GLY A 39 -3.79 7.79 11.05
CA GLY A 39 -3.98 8.05 9.62
C GLY A 39 -2.90 7.49 8.73
N PRO A 40 -3.07 7.53 7.42
CA PRO A 40 -2.05 6.95 6.56
C PRO A 40 -0.72 7.67 6.74
N ILE A 41 0.31 6.90 7.08
CA ILE A 41 1.65 7.43 7.25
C ILE A 41 2.43 7.07 5.99
N PRO A 42 2.91 8.06 5.24
CA PRO A 42 3.73 7.77 4.08
C PRO A 42 5.09 7.25 4.53
N LEU A 43 5.46 6.09 4.06
CA LEU A 43 6.79 5.55 4.27
C LEU A 43 7.70 6.00 3.12
N PRO A 44 9.02 5.94 3.31
CA PRO A 44 9.93 6.31 2.23
C PRO A 44 9.64 5.52 0.96
N THR A 45 9.60 6.23 -0.16
CA THR A 45 9.37 5.62 -1.46
C THR A 45 10.66 4.95 -1.92
N GLU A 46 10.57 3.67 -2.25
CA GLU A 46 11.68 2.96 -2.85
C GLU A 46 11.75 3.29 -4.33
N ARG A 47 12.94 3.58 -4.77
CA ARG A 47 13.19 3.94 -6.15
C ARG A 47 14.18 2.96 -6.74
N GLU A 48 13.82 2.38 -7.86
CA GLU A 48 14.65 1.42 -8.54
C GLU A 48 14.81 1.84 -9.99
N ILE A 49 16.03 1.84 -10.46
CA ILE A 49 16.32 2.15 -11.84
C ILE A 49 16.61 0.85 -12.56
N VAL A 50 15.79 0.54 -13.54
CA VAL A 50 15.93 -0.66 -14.34
C VAL A 50 16.45 -0.24 -15.72
N THR A 51 17.59 -0.80 -16.09
CA THR A 51 18.17 -0.58 -17.41
C THR A 51 17.85 -1.76 -18.29
N ILE A 52 17.17 -1.51 -19.40
CA ILE A 52 16.85 -2.53 -20.36
C ILE A 52 17.72 -2.32 -21.58
N LEU A 53 18.45 -3.37 -21.95
CA LEU A 53 19.21 -3.38 -23.17
C LEU A 53 18.31 -3.88 -24.28
N ARG A 54 18.13 -3.03 -25.28
CA ARG A 54 17.40 -3.45 -26.47
C ARG A 54 18.38 -3.93 -27.51
N ALA A 55 18.15 -5.09 -28.08
CA ALA A 55 18.96 -5.63 -29.15
C ALA A 55 18.63 -4.89 -30.43
N VAL A 56 19.28 -3.77 -30.64
CA VAL A 56 19.18 -3.04 -31.89
C VAL A 56 20.49 -3.22 -32.64
N HIS A 57 20.46 -3.84 -33.75
CA HIS A 57 21.66 -4.26 -34.48
C HIS A 57 22.56 -3.15 -34.95
N LYS A 58 22.03 -1.96 -35.06
CA LYS A 58 22.79 -0.84 -35.65
C LYS A 58 23.27 0.20 -34.64
N TYR A 59 22.83 0.12 -33.40
CA TYR A 59 23.11 1.16 -32.44
C TYR A 59 23.74 0.59 -31.20
N LYS A 60 24.84 1.18 -30.81
CA LYS A 60 25.60 0.72 -29.66
C LYS A 60 24.93 1.03 -28.33
N ASP A 61 24.08 2.02 -28.29
CA ASP A 61 23.54 2.54 -27.03
C ASP A 61 22.04 2.36 -26.94
N ALA A 62 21.54 1.23 -27.38
CA ALA A 62 20.13 0.92 -27.26
C ALA A 62 19.79 0.56 -25.82
N ARG A 63 19.80 1.54 -24.95
CA ARG A 63 19.43 1.38 -23.55
C ARG A 63 18.20 2.19 -23.25
N GLU A 64 17.29 1.59 -22.57
CA GLU A 64 16.20 2.32 -21.95
C GLU A 64 16.30 2.17 -20.44
N GLN A 65 16.25 3.28 -19.76
CA GLN A 65 16.20 3.28 -18.32
C GLN A 65 14.80 3.61 -17.87
N PHE A 66 14.25 2.74 -17.06
CA PHE A 66 12.96 2.97 -16.44
C PHE A 66 13.16 3.15 -14.95
N GLU A 67 12.48 4.13 -14.42
CA GLU A 67 12.45 4.34 -12.99
C GLU A 67 11.18 3.73 -12.44
N MET A 68 11.35 2.79 -11.52
CA MET A 68 10.23 2.20 -10.81
C MET A 68 10.21 2.75 -9.40
N ARG A 69 9.10 3.34 -9.02
CA ARG A 69 8.91 3.83 -7.66
C ARG A 69 7.88 2.98 -6.96
N THR A 70 8.25 2.45 -5.81
CA THR A 70 7.33 1.72 -4.97
C THR A 70 6.90 2.62 -3.84
N HIS A 71 5.66 3.02 -3.87
CA HIS A 71 5.07 3.84 -2.81
C HIS A 71 4.57 2.93 -1.71
N LYS A 72 4.74 3.36 -0.48
CA LYS A 72 4.33 2.60 0.70
C LYS A 72 3.52 3.49 1.62
N ARG A 73 2.48 2.92 2.19
CA ARG A 73 1.67 3.61 3.20
C ARG A 73 1.46 2.67 4.37
N LEU A 74 1.47 3.24 5.56
CA LEU A 74 1.26 2.50 6.80
C LEU A 74 0.02 3.05 7.48
N ILE A 75 -0.88 2.16 7.83
CA ILE A 75 -2.10 2.52 8.58
C ILE A 75 -2.14 1.67 9.82
N ASP A 76 -2.23 2.31 10.99
CA ASP A 76 -2.40 1.61 12.25
C ASP A 76 -3.86 1.73 12.68
N ILE A 77 -4.50 0.61 12.86
CA ILE A 77 -5.86 0.55 13.37
C ILE A 77 -5.78 0.17 14.83
N ILE A 78 -6.22 1.07 15.69
CA ILE A 78 -6.14 0.91 17.14
C ILE A 78 -7.46 0.39 17.64
N LYS A 79 -7.41 -0.58 18.55
CA LYS A 79 -8.59 -1.21 19.14
C LYS A 79 -9.54 -1.75 18.07
N PRO A 80 -9.05 -2.63 17.19
CA PRO A 80 -9.93 -3.22 16.19
C PRO A 80 -10.94 -4.15 16.86
N ASN A 81 -12.15 -4.16 16.33
CA ASN A 81 -13.14 -5.14 16.75
C ASN A 81 -13.34 -6.15 15.61
N GLN A 82 -14.18 -7.18 15.87
CA GLN A 82 -14.39 -8.23 14.89
C GLN A 82 -14.99 -7.67 13.60
N LYS A 83 -15.85 -6.68 13.70
CA LYS A 83 -16.45 -6.06 12.51
C LYS A 83 -15.40 -5.36 11.65
N THR A 84 -14.45 -4.70 12.29
CA THR A 84 -13.36 -4.03 11.57
C THR A 84 -12.51 -5.06 10.83
N ILE A 85 -12.16 -6.14 11.49
CA ILE A 85 -11.36 -7.20 10.89
C ILE A 85 -12.07 -7.81 9.68
N ASP A 86 -13.34 -8.15 9.85
CA ASP A 86 -14.14 -8.73 8.78
C ASP A 86 -14.27 -7.76 7.59
N ALA A 87 -14.48 -6.48 7.88
CA ALA A 87 -14.62 -5.48 6.84
C ALA A 87 -13.30 -5.30 6.06
N LEU A 88 -12.16 -5.37 6.75
CA LEU A 88 -10.87 -5.27 6.09
C LEU A 88 -10.59 -6.46 5.20
N MET A 89 -11.02 -7.65 5.61
CA MET A 89 -10.85 -8.85 4.79
C MET A 89 -11.69 -8.82 3.52
N ASN A 90 -12.78 -8.08 3.54
CA ASN A 90 -13.72 -8.01 2.43
C ASN A 90 -13.63 -6.71 1.63
N VAL A 91 -12.70 -5.83 1.98
CA VAL A 91 -12.57 -4.57 1.26
C VAL A 91 -12.01 -4.81 -0.12
N GLU A 92 -12.61 -4.17 -1.10
CA GLU A 92 -12.12 -4.23 -2.47
C GLU A 92 -11.13 -3.09 -2.69
N LEU A 93 -9.95 -3.44 -3.13
CA LEU A 93 -8.90 -2.49 -3.43
C LEU A 93 -8.65 -2.45 -4.92
N PRO A 94 -8.15 -1.32 -5.44
CA PRO A 94 -7.78 -1.24 -6.84
C PRO A 94 -6.73 -2.29 -7.20
N ALA A 95 -6.78 -2.77 -8.42
CA ALA A 95 -5.73 -3.64 -8.93
C ALA A 95 -4.40 -2.88 -8.92
N GLY A 96 -3.31 -3.57 -8.60
CA GLY A 96 -2.01 -2.95 -8.53
C GLY A 96 -1.60 -2.47 -7.14
N VAL A 97 -2.45 -2.67 -6.14
CA VAL A 97 -2.13 -2.36 -4.76
C VAL A 97 -1.98 -3.67 -4.00
N GLU A 98 -0.84 -3.83 -3.35
CA GLU A 98 -0.61 -4.96 -2.45
C GLU A 98 -0.94 -4.54 -1.03
N ILE A 99 -1.58 -5.43 -0.31
CA ILE A 99 -1.93 -5.19 1.09
C ILE A 99 -1.30 -6.28 1.96
N GLU A 100 -0.72 -5.85 3.06
CA GLU A 100 -0.19 -6.74 4.07
C GLU A 100 -0.75 -6.32 5.42
N VAL A 101 -1.34 -7.26 6.12
CA VAL A 101 -1.96 -6.99 7.42
C VAL A 101 -1.21 -7.78 8.48
N LYS A 102 -0.75 -7.07 9.50
CA LYS A 102 -0.10 -7.69 10.67
C LYS A 102 -0.90 -7.39 11.93
N LEU A 103 -1.09 -8.41 12.69
CA LEU A 103 -1.74 -8.30 14.00
C LEU A 103 -0.74 -8.02 15.10
#